data_9d7accf14bd2214c0b78f30e8a0d396f
#
_entry.id   9d7accf14bd2214c0b78f30e8a0d396f
#
_cell.length_a   1.000
_cell.length_b   1.000
_cell.length_c   1.000
_cell.angle_alpha   90.00
_cell.angle_beta   90.00
_cell.angle_gamma   90.00
#
_symmetry.space_group_name_H-M   'P 1'
#
loop_
_entity.id
_entity.type
_entity.pdbx_description
1 polymer ?
#
loop_
_entity_poly.entity_id
_entity_poly.type
_entity_poly.pdbx_seq_one_letter_code
_entity_poly.pdbx_strand_id
1 'polypeptide(L)'
;MSEEVSRNRVERKFWSPSVTSQFCVCPIPFHFDTYRGCTYGCLFCFARDLTEFARRNKDENHKRQSYLEGNDPKGLLKWIEKTMASAYDYSKAEVVAFKERIPVKIGATADPFPIIEKWEHITYDCLKIFDKLDYPVQISTKNPEVFLSYAKDFVGSNIALNVSCSFCDDDIARQIECGAISPSRRFAAIKELSKLGFKITVRIQPFILPYSEKVADRFIKTLSECGAWDFETEGLKMRVTSSLKERLIYKKMSEALGYNVLAYFKKRGIIEGGDRVYSAEDKRSMLSTYTYLAKKYGLKFFNADNLIDSRYGCGCECCGTEFLRNHKIWGGSKRALAFKDSGAISSEEFGKCLVNFTRNTNKHNLTIAQVSRMYKVNRK
;
A
#
# COMPACT_ATOMS: atom_id res chain seq x y z
N MET A 1 -35.29 10.93 22.11
CA MET A 1 -35.39 10.31 20.80
C MET A 1 -34.18 9.39 20.66
N SER A 2 -34.37 8.12 20.92
CA SER A 2 -33.36 7.07 20.83
C SER A 2 -33.10 6.79 19.35
N GLU A 3 -31.94 7.14 18.86
CA GLU A 3 -31.45 6.72 17.56
C GLU A 3 -31.14 5.21 17.62
N GLU A 4 -32.11 4.39 17.35
CA GLU A 4 -31.90 3.06 16.82
C GLU A 4 -31.34 3.19 15.39
N VAL A 5 -30.06 3.47 15.28
CA VAL A 5 -29.33 3.21 14.04
C VAL A 5 -29.33 1.71 13.88
N SER A 6 -30.20 1.20 13.03
CA SER A 6 -30.16 -0.15 12.51
C SER A 6 -28.70 -0.42 12.08
N ARG A 7 -27.94 -1.10 12.93
CA ARG A 7 -26.56 -1.50 12.67
C ARG A 7 -26.62 -2.59 11.60
N ASN A 8 -26.54 -2.19 10.33
CA ASN A 8 -26.25 -3.11 9.26
C ASN A 8 -24.86 -3.69 9.55
N ARG A 9 -24.80 -4.87 10.16
CA ARG A 9 -23.55 -5.59 10.37
C ARG A 9 -22.91 -5.89 9.02
N VAL A 10 -21.59 -5.75 8.97
CA VAL A 10 -20.84 -6.13 7.78
C VAL A 10 -20.94 -7.64 7.58
N GLU A 11 -21.28 -8.08 6.38
CA GLU A 11 -21.28 -9.51 6.04
C GLU A 11 -19.85 -10.05 6.16
N ARG A 12 -19.67 -11.10 6.95
CA ARG A 12 -18.36 -11.72 7.16
C ARG A 12 -18.22 -12.96 6.30
N LYS A 13 -17.17 -12.95 5.45
CA LYS A 13 -16.79 -14.09 4.61
C LYS A 13 -15.30 -14.32 4.72
N PHE A 14 -14.88 -15.57 4.75
CA PHE A 14 -13.44 -15.86 4.75
C PHE A 14 -12.87 -15.81 3.33
N TRP A 15 -11.77 -15.09 3.18
CA TRP A 15 -10.82 -15.22 2.06
C TRP A 15 -9.41 -15.30 2.61
N SER A 16 -8.63 -16.22 2.05
CA SER A 16 -7.27 -16.48 2.51
C SER A 16 -6.32 -15.34 2.12
N PRO A 17 -5.19 -15.17 2.86
CA PRO A 17 -4.06 -14.42 2.38
C PRO A 17 -3.62 -14.89 0.99
N SER A 18 -3.05 -13.99 0.20
CA SER A 18 -2.62 -14.31 -1.16
C SER A 18 -1.39 -13.51 -1.57
N VAL A 19 -0.76 -13.89 -2.68
CA VAL A 19 0.37 -13.16 -3.24
C VAL A 19 -0.12 -12.30 -4.40
N THR A 20 0.23 -11.00 -4.41
CA THR A 20 -0.21 -10.06 -5.45
C THR A 20 0.51 -10.31 -6.77
N SER A 21 -0.08 -9.82 -7.89
CA SER A 21 0.58 -9.81 -9.20
C SER A 21 1.85 -8.95 -9.25
N GLN A 22 2.09 -8.12 -8.24
CA GLN A 22 3.31 -7.31 -8.12
C GLN A 22 4.51 -8.06 -7.55
N PHE A 23 4.42 -9.36 -7.38
CA PHE A 23 5.50 -10.19 -6.83
C PHE A 23 6.83 -10.07 -7.58
N CYS A 24 6.81 -9.67 -8.87
CA CYS A 24 8.02 -9.42 -9.66
C CYS A 24 8.77 -8.15 -9.26
N VAL A 25 8.11 -7.21 -8.58
CA VAL A 25 8.68 -5.89 -8.27
C VAL A 25 8.68 -5.60 -6.76
N CYS A 26 7.74 -6.17 -6.02
CA CYS A 26 7.56 -5.91 -4.60
C CYS A 26 8.22 -6.98 -3.73
N PRO A 27 9.10 -6.62 -2.78
CA PRO A 27 9.76 -7.58 -1.90
C PRO A 27 8.82 -8.17 -0.84
N ILE A 28 7.65 -7.57 -0.61
CA ILE A 28 6.62 -8.08 0.30
C ILE A 28 5.28 -8.22 -0.44
N PRO A 29 5.17 -9.16 -1.38
CA PRO A 29 3.97 -9.32 -2.22
C PRO A 29 2.83 -10.04 -1.51
N PHE A 30 3.04 -10.56 -0.31
CA PHE A 30 2.05 -11.27 0.48
C PHE A 30 1.06 -10.30 1.11
N HIS A 31 -0.23 -10.52 0.93
CA HIS A 31 -1.26 -9.61 1.43
C HIS A 31 -2.50 -10.33 1.96
N PHE A 32 -3.19 -9.64 2.85
CA PHE A 32 -4.44 -10.06 3.44
C PHE A 32 -5.29 -8.81 3.70
N ASP A 33 -6.35 -8.62 2.93
CA ASP A 33 -7.28 -7.53 3.19
C ASP A 33 -8.34 -7.98 4.20
N THR A 34 -8.51 -7.22 5.28
CA THR A 34 -9.52 -7.48 6.31
C THR A 34 -10.90 -7.05 5.87
N TYR A 35 -10.97 -6.17 4.87
CA TYR A 35 -12.20 -5.74 4.21
C TYR A 35 -12.08 -5.87 2.70
N ARG A 36 -13.20 -6.13 2.03
CA ARG A 36 -13.38 -5.97 0.60
C ARG A 36 -14.33 -4.81 0.34
N GLY A 37 -13.99 -3.98 -0.65
CA GLY A 37 -14.61 -2.69 -0.85
C GLY A 37 -13.96 -1.63 0.04
N CYS A 38 -13.95 -0.41 -0.45
CA CYS A 38 -13.39 0.73 0.25
C CYS A 38 -14.38 1.90 0.17
N THR A 39 -14.69 2.52 1.32
CA THR A 39 -15.67 3.60 1.42
C THR A 39 -15.10 4.98 1.06
N TYR A 40 -13.78 5.09 0.87
CA TYR A 40 -13.13 6.41 0.70
C TYR A 40 -13.28 7.03 -0.68
N GLY A 41 -13.52 6.24 -1.73
CA GLY A 41 -13.83 6.74 -3.05
C GLY A 41 -12.77 7.66 -3.69
N CYS A 42 -11.50 7.47 -3.37
CA CYS A 42 -10.39 8.29 -3.89
C CYS A 42 -10.39 8.30 -5.42
N LEU A 43 -10.29 9.48 -6.02
CA LEU A 43 -10.40 9.63 -7.48
C LEU A 43 -9.26 8.95 -8.25
N PHE A 44 -8.07 8.86 -7.68
CA PHE A 44 -6.89 8.23 -8.25
C PHE A 44 -6.70 6.75 -7.87
N CYS A 45 -7.64 6.13 -7.18
CA CYS A 45 -7.47 4.79 -6.63
C CYS A 45 -7.39 3.73 -7.73
N PHE A 46 -6.27 3.02 -7.79
CA PHE A 46 -6.06 1.90 -8.74
C PHE A 46 -6.96 0.69 -8.42
N ALA A 47 -7.25 0.46 -7.12
CA ALA A 47 -8.05 -0.68 -6.68
C ALA A 47 -9.53 -0.54 -7.01
N ARG A 48 -10.00 0.68 -7.28
CA ARG A 48 -11.40 0.95 -7.63
C ARG A 48 -11.86 0.13 -8.84
N ASP A 49 -11.05 0.09 -9.89
CA ASP A 49 -11.43 -0.63 -11.11
C ASP A 49 -11.38 -2.15 -10.91
N LEU A 50 -10.46 -2.63 -10.09
CA LEU A 50 -10.37 -4.05 -9.72
C LEU A 50 -11.59 -4.49 -8.90
N THR A 51 -12.01 -3.69 -7.94
CA THR A 51 -13.16 -4.00 -7.08
C THR A 51 -14.48 -3.87 -7.83
N GLU A 52 -14.64 -2.88 -8.71
CA GLU A 52 -15.83 -2.72 -9.54
C GLU A 52 -15.96 -3.82 -10.60
N PHE A 53 -14.85 -4.23 -11.23
CA PHE A 53 -14.87 -5.32 -12.20
C PHE A 53 -15.26 -6.66 -11.57
N ALA A 54 -14.72 -6.97 -10.41
CA ALA A 54 -15.09 -8.18 -9.68
C ALA A 54 -16.57 -8.20 -9.26
N ARG A 55 -17.18 -7.03 -9.06
CA ARG A 55 -18.61 -6.89 -8.73
C ARG A 55 -19.52 -7.01 -9.94
N ARG A 56 -19.18 -6.39 -11.07
CA ARG A 56 -19.98 -6.46 -12.31
C ARG A 56 -20.21 -7.88 -12.79
N ASN A 57 -19.29 -8.79 -12.52
CA ASN A 57 -19.40 -10.18 -12.91
C ASN A 57 -20.29 -11.02 -11.97
N LYS A 58 -20.82 -10.44 -10.89
CA LYS A 58 -21.61 -11.17 -9.89
C LYS A 58 -23.07 -10.77 -9.79
N ASP A 59 -23.46 -9.60 -10.34
CA ASP A 59 -24.83 -9.13 -10.17
C ASP A 59 -25.21 -8.07 -11.22
N GLU A 60 -26.22 -8.37 -12.04
CA GLU A 60 -26.75 -7.49 -13.09
C GLU A 60 -27.57 -6.31 -12.56
N ASN A 61 -27.94 -6.30 -11.28
CA ASN A 61 -28.79 -5.30 -10.65
C ASN A 61 -28.09 -4.28 -9.75
N HIS A 62 -26.80 -4.06 -9.93
CA HIS A 62 -26.03 -3.20 -9.02
C HIS A 62 -26.38 -1.72 -9.13
N LYS A 63 -27.29 -1.29 -8.29
CA LYS A 63 -27.30 0.08 -7.75
C LYS A 63 -26.07 0.25 -6.86
N ARG A 64 -25.31 1.34 -7.11
CA ARG A 64 -24.08 1.73 -6.44
C ARG A 64 -24.19 1.77 -4.90
N GLN A 65 -24.24 0.65 -4.24
CA GLN A 65 -23.94 0.58 -2.82
C GLN A 65 -22.49 0.15 -2.68
N SER A 66 -21.72 0.93 -1.95
CA SER A 66 -20.38 0.57 -1.50
C SER A 66 -20.51 -0.63 -0.54
N TYR A 67 -20.60 -1.83 -1.10
CA TYR A 67 -20.65 -3.05 -0.31
C TYR A 67 -19.30 -3.22 0.36
N LEU A 68 -19.28 -3.06 1.67
CA LEU A 68 -18.17 -3.42 2.51
C LEU A 68 -18.43 -4.83 3.02
N GLU A 69 -17.57 -5.78 2.65
CA GLU A 69 -17.56 -7.13 3.21
C GLU A 69 -16.38 -7.24 4.19
N GLY A 70 -16.59 -7.88 5.33
CA GLY A 70 -15.54 -8.13 6.31
C GLY A 70 -14.98 -9.54 6.19
N ASN A 71 -13.67 -9.70 6.42
CA ASN A 71 -13.08 -11.03 6.53
C ASN A 71 -13.53 -11.71 7.83
N ASP A 72 -13.43 -13.04 7.88
CA ASP A 72 -13.72 -13.80 9.08
C ASP A 72 -12.41 -14.13 9.84
N PRO A 73 -12.16 -13.51 11.02
CA PRO A 73 -10.96 -13.81 11.82
C PRO A 73 -10.85 -15.29 12.22
N LYS A 74 -11.98 -15.98 12.43
CA LYS A 74 -11.97 -17.43 12.73
C LYS A 74 -11.51 -18.24 11.53
N GLY A 75 -11.91 -17.84 10.33
CA GLY A 75 -11.42 -18.42 9.09
C GLY A 75 -9.92 -18.22 8.88
N LEU A 76 -9.41 -17.01 9.22
CA LEU A 76 -7.98 -16.71 9.20
C LEU A 76 -7.21 -17.64 10.16
N LEU A 77 -7.67 -17.78 11.40
CA LEU A 77 -7.03 -18.65 12.39
C LEU A 77 -6.95 -20.11 11.91
N LYS A 78 -8.06 -20.65 11.40
CA LYS A 78 -8.10 -22.00 10.83
C LYS A 78 -7.15 -22.17 9.64
N TRP A 79 -7.06 -21.15 8.79
CA TRP A 79 -6.13 -21.16 7.65
C TRP A 79 -4.67 -21.19 8.13
N ILE A 80 -4.33 -20.39 9.14
CA ILE A 80 -2.99 -20.37 9.74
C ILE A 80 -2.64 -21.72 10.37
N GLU A 81 -3.52 -22.28 11.21
CA GLU A 81 -3.33 -23.58 11.87
C GLU A 81 -3.09 -24.69 10.82
N LYS A 82 -3.93 -24.74 9.79
CA LYS A 82 -3.78 -25.69 8.68
C LYS A 82 -2.46 -25.48 7.93
N THR A 83 -2.07 -24.23 7.70
CA THR A 83 -0.82 -23.91 7.00
C THR A 83 0.41 -24.29 7.82
N MET A 84 0.38 -24.05 9.13
CA MET A 84 1.47 -24.45 10.02
C MET A 84 1.61 -25.98 10.11
N ALA A 85 0.50 -26.69 10.21
CA ALA A 85 0.49 -28.16 10.31
C ALA A 85 0.82 -28.87 8.98
N SER A 86 0.63 -28.19 7.83
CA SER A 86 0.88 -28.79 6.52
C SER A 86 2.37 -28.97 6.22
N ALA A 87 2.73 -29.93 5.37
CA ALA A 87 4.05 -30.00 4.76
C ALA A 87 4.31 -28.73 3.93
N TYR A 88 5.59 -28.47 3.62
CA TYR A 88 5.96 -27.34 2.80
C TYR A 88 5.48 -27.56 1.35
N ASP A 89 4.52 -26.75 0.89
CA ASP A 89 3.92 -26.87 -0.44
C ASP A 89 4.35 -25.70 -1.34
N TYR A 90 5.37 -25.93 -2.14
CA TYR A 90 5.89 -24.96 -3.10
C TYR A 90 4.92 -24.59 -4.23
N SER A 91 3.83 -25.32 -4.39
CA SER A 91 2.79 -25.00 -5.39
C SER A 91 1.86 -23.87 -4.94
N LYS A 92 1.87 -23.54 -3.65
CA LYS A 92 1.02 -22.52 -3.04
C LYS A 92 1.84 -21.34 -2.54
N ALA A 93 1.89 -20.28 -3.33
CA ALA A 93 2.71 -19.11 -3.04
C ALA A 93 2.39 -18.50 -1.67
N GLU A 94 1.12 -18.50 -1.27
CA GLU A 94 0.66 -17.98 0.00
C GLU A 94 1.14 -18.82 1.20
N VAL A 95 1.22 -20.15 1.04
CA VAL A 95 1.77 -21.06 2.05
C VAL A 95 3.27 -20.82 2.23
N VAL A 96 3.97 -20.70 1.11
CA VAL A 96 5.41 -20.41 1.09
C VAL A 96 5.67 -19.05 1.76
N ALA A 97 4.95 -18.00 1.34
CA ALA A 97 5.12 -16.66 1.89
C ALA A 97 4.89 -16.65 3.42
N PHE A 98 3.85 -17.35 3.90
CA PHE A 98 3.57 -17.43 5.32
C PHE A 98 4.67 -18.17 6.10
N LYS A 99 5.06 -19.36 5.63
CA LYS A 99 6.11 -20.18 6.29
C LYS A 99 7.48 -19.51 6.29
N GLU A 100 7.80 -18.77 5.25
CA GLU A 100 9.04 -17.99 5.15
C GLU A 100 8.95 -16.65 5.87
N ARG A 101 7.84 -16.37 6.56
CA ARG A 101 7.64 -15.10 7.28
C ARG A 101 7.82 -13.86 6.41
N ILE A 102 7.37 -13.93 5.16
CA ILE A 102 7.24 -12.72 4.33
C ILE A 102 6.18 -11.85 4.98
N PRO A 103 6.45 -10.55 5.26
CA PRO A 103 5.49 -9.68 5.91
C PRO A 103 4.13 -9.67 5.19
N VAL A 104 3.05 -9.83 5.94
CA VAL A 104 1.71 -9.72 5.38
C VAL A 104 1.29 -8.25 5.32
N LYS A 105 0.94 -7.79 4.11
CA LYS A 105 0.33 -6.46 3.91
C LYS A 105 -1.15 -6.50 4.21
N ILE A 106 -1.60 -5.65 5.13
CA ILE A 106 -3.02 -5.38 5.39
C ILE A 106 -3.34 -3.99 4.83
N GLY A 107 -4.40 -3.88 4.02
CA GLY A 107 -4.75 -2.65 3.33
C GLY A 107 -4.13 -2.52 1.94
N ALA A 108 -3.98 -3.62 1.21
CA ALA A 108 -3.44 -3.62 -0.15
C ALA A 108 -4.44 -3.11 -1.19
N THR A 109 -5.71 -3.51 -1.09
CA THR A 109 -6.78 -3.12 -2.04
C THR A 109 -7.93 -2.38 -1.40
N ALA A 110 -8.15 -2.55 -0.11
CA ALA A 110 -9.15 -1.83 0.68
C ALA A 110 -8.51 -1.33 1.97
N ASP A 111 -8.98 -0.19 2.47
CA ASP A 111 -8.48 0.33 3.74
C ASP A 111 -8.93 -0.57 4.90
N PRO A 112 -8.03 -0.96 5.81
CA PRO A 112 -8.35 -1.86 6.92
C PRO A 112 -9.10 -1.16 8.07
N PHE A 113 -9.17 0.16 8.05
CA PHE A 113 -9.81 0.96 9.10
C PHE A 113 -10.94 1.85 8.58
N PRO A 114 -11.95 1.27 7.87
CA PRO A 114 -13.18 2.01 7.64
C PRO A 114 -13.80 2.39 9.00
N ILE A 115 -14.62 3.44 9.02
CA ILE A 115 -15.17 3.91 10.29
C ILE A 115 -15.93 2.80 11.08
N ILE A 116 -16.52 1.84 10.36
CA ILE A 116 -17.27 0.72 10.96
C ILE A 116 -16.36 -0.23 11.75
N GLU A 117 -15.04 -0.24 11.49
CA GLU A 117 -14.08 -1.05 12.23
C GLU A 117 -14.11 -0.75 13.74
N LYS A 118 -14.50 0.46 14.13
CA LYS A 118 -14.70 0.83 15.55
C LYS A 118 -15.72 -0.03 16.29
N TRP A 119 -16.61 -0.68 15.55
CA TRP A 119 -17.67 -1.54 16.10
C TRP A 119 -17.54 -3.00 15.69
N GLU A 120 -17.03 -3.24 14.47
CA GLU A 120 -16.89 -4.61 13.94
C GLU A 120 -15.62 -5.32 14.41
N HIS A 121 -14.56 -4.59 14.73
CA HIS A 121 -13.26 -5.11 15.23
C HIS A 121 -12.64 -6.22 14.37
N ILE A 122 -12.93 -6.26 13.07
CA ILE A 122 -12.44 -7.32 12.16
C ILE A 122 -10.93 -7.25 11.99
N THR A 123 -10.41 -6.04 11.71
CA THR A 123 -8.98 -5.81 11.57
C THR A 123 -8.27 -6.00 12.91
N TYR A 124 -8.86 -5.49 13.99
CA TYR A 124 -8.35 -5.69 15.35
C TYR A 124 -8.17 -7.17 15.68
N ASP A 125 -9.21 -7.98 15.47
CA ASP A 125 -9.18 -9.42 15.76
C ASP A 125 -8.14 -10.15 14.90
N CYS A 126 -8.02 -9.80 13.62
CA CYS A 126 -6.99 -10.35 12.73
C CYS A 126 -5.58 -9.96 13.19
N LEU A 127 -5.38 -8.71 13.62
CA LEU A 127 -4.09 -8.25 14.15
C LEU A 127 -3.72 -9.00 15.42
N LYS A 128 -4.68 -9.25 16.33
CA LYS A 128 -4.43 -10.05 17.56
C LYS A 128 -4.01 -11.50 17.23
N ILE A 129 -4.50 -12.07 16.13
CA ILE A 129 -4.07 -13.40 15.68
C ILE A 129 -2.61 -13.36 15.22
N PHE A 130 -2.22 -12.37 14.39
CA PHE A 130 -0.83 -12.22 13.95
C PHE A 130 0.11 -11.85 15.09
N ASP A 131 -0.32 -11.00 16.02
CA ASP A 131 0.46 -10.57 17.19
C ASP A 131 0.84 -11.75 18.10
N LYS A 132 -0.09 -12.65 18.38
CA LYS A 132 0.17 -13.89 19.15
C LYS A 132 1.26 -14.77 18.53
N LEU A 133 1.50 -14.65 17.23
CA LEU A 133 2.52 -15.40 16.48
C LEU A 133 3.81 -14.59 16.30
N ASP A 134 3.88 -13.39 16.85
CA ASP A 134 4.92 -12.40 16.47
C ASP A 134 5.12 -12.28 14.96
N TYR A 135 4.02 -12.46 14.17
CA TYR A 135 4.10 -12.48 12.72
C TYR A 135 4.31 -11.06 12.19
N PRO A 136 5.24 -10.84 11.22
CA PRO A 136 5.50 -9.52 10.68
C PRO A 136 4.32 -9.01 9.84
N VAL A 137 3.75 -7.87 10.25
CA VAL A 137 2.59 -7.25 9.60
C VAL A 137 2.93 -5.85 9.14
N GLN A 138 2.62 -5.54 7.88
CA GLN A 138 2.66 -4.18 7.35
C GLN A 138 1.22 -3.70 7.14
N ILE A 139 0.85 -2.59 7.76
CA ILE A 139 -0.48 -1.98 7.66
C ILE A 139 -0.40 -0.74 6.78
N SER A 140 -1.32 -0.59 5.82
CA SER A 140 -1.49 0.63 5.04
C SER A 140 -2.88 1.21 5.23
N THR A 141 -2.99 2.46 5.68
CA THR A 141 -4.29 3.08 5.94
C THR A 141 -4.31 4.58 5.63
N LYS A 142 -5.50 5.11 5.33
CA LYS A 142 -5.84 6.54 5.35
C LYS A 142 -6.56 6.97 6.63
N ASN A 143 -6.81 6.03 7.56
CA ASN A 143 -7.52 6.30 8.81
C ASN A 143 -6.75 5.78 10.04
N PRO A 144 -5.61 6.40 10.37
CA PRO A 144 -4.83 6.03 11.55
C PRO A 144 -5.56 6.29 12.87
N GLU A 145 -6.63 7.10 12.90
CA GLU A 145 -7.40 7.34 14.13
C GLU A 145 -8.11 6.10 14.66
N VAL A 146 -8.61 5.24 13.76
CA VAL A 146 -9.21 3.98 14.20
C VAL A 146 -8.15 3.07 14.81
N PHE A 147 -6.96 2.97 14.20
CA PHE A 147 -5.86 2.21 14.78
C PHE A 147 -5.41 2.81 16.13
N LEU A 148 -5.35 4.13 16.24
CA LEU A 148 -4.99 4.83 17.48
C LEU A 148 -5.91 4.43 18.65
N SER A 149 -7.19 4.16 18.39
CA SER A 149 -8.16 3.82 19.43
C SER A 149 -7.82 2.52 20.20
N TYR A 150 -7.05 1.62 19.59
CA TYR A 150 -6.58 0.39 20.22
C TYR A 150 -5.07 0.16 20.09
N ALA A 151 -4.33 1.21 19.74
CA ALA A 151 -2.89 1.13 19.55
C ALA A 151 -2.12 0.63 20.78
N LYS A 152 -2.61 0.92 21.99
CA LYS A 152 -1.99 0.46 23.25
C LYS A 152 -1.87 -1.06 23.33
N ASP A 153 -2.81 -1.79 22.73
CA ASP A 153 -2.80 -3.26 22.71
C ASP A 153 -1.74 -3.84 21.77
N PHE A 154 -1.12 -2.98 20.95
CA PHE A 154 -0.12 -3.35 19.93
C PHE A 154 1.22 -2.66 20.12
N VAL A 155 1.44 -1.99 21.27
CA VAL A 155 2.76 -1.42 21.58
C VAL A 155 3.77 -2.56 21.71
N GLY A 156 4.87 -2.48 20.93
CA GLY A 156 5.88 -3.54 20.87
C GLY A 156 5.56 -4.72 19.96
N SER A 157 4.37 -4.76 19.34
CA SER A 157 4.01 -5.78 18.35
C SER A 157 4.86 -5.67 17.07
N ASN A 158 4.92 -6.74 16.30
CA ASN A 158 5.70 -6.83 15.06
C ASN A 158 4.94 -6.19 13.87
N ILE A 159 4.65 -4.89 14.00
CA ILE A 159 3.81 -4.12 13.08
C ILE A 159 4.58 -2.91 12.52
N ALA A 160 4.63 -2.78 11.20
CA ALA A 160 5.02 -1.58 10.48
C ALA A 160 3.75 -0.83 10.04
N LEU A 161 3.63 0.44 10.43
CA LEU A 161 2.45 1.25 10.13
C LEU A 161 2.74 2.27 9.05
N ASN A 162 2.00 2.17 7.94
CA ASN A 162 2.07 3.12 6.84
C ASN A 162 0.79 3.95 6.78
N VAL A 163 0.92 5.26 6.90
CA VAL A 163 -0.19 6.20 6.78
C VAL A 163 -0.16 6.85 5.39
N SER A 164 -1.16 6.54 4.57
CA SER A 164 -1.29 7.14 3.25
C SER A 164 -1.74 8.59 3.34
N CYS A 165 -0.97 9.52 2.76
CA CYS A 165 -1.26 10.94 2.74
C CYS A 165 -0.67 11.58 1.47
N SER A 166 -1.50 11.80 0.45
CA SER A 166 -1.06 12.40 -0.82
C SER A 166 -1.14 13.93 -0.81
N PHE A 167 -1.83 14.50 0.17
CA PHE A 167 -2.10 15.94 0.30
C PHE A 167 -1.78 16.42 1.71
N CYS A 168 -1.38 17.68 1.82
CA CYS A 168 -1.24 18.38 3.11
C CYS A 168 -2.31 19.45 3.30
N ASP A 169 -3.26 19.53 2.38
CA ASP A 169 -4.37 20.50 2.37
C ASP A 169 -5.70 19.75 2.51
N ASP A 170 -6.46 20.10 3.55
CA ASP A 170 -7.70 19.40 3.90
C ASP A 170 -8.80 19.62 2.85
N ASP A 171 -8.86 20.81 2.23
CA ASP A 171 -9.91 21.13 1.25
C ASP A 171 -9.68 20.40 -0.07
N ILE A 172 -8.43 20.32 -0.51
CA ILE A 172 -8.04 19.54 -1.70
C ILE A 172 -8.26 18.05 -1.44
N ALA A 173 -7.82 17.55 -0.28
CA ALA A 173 -7.98 16.15 0.08
C ALA A 173 -9.46 15.74 0.14
N ARG A 174 -10.33 16.58 0.71
CA ARG A 174 -11.77 16.31 0.79
C ARG A 174 -12.40 16.12 -0.59
N GLN A 175 -11.93 16.82 -1.60
CA GLN A 175 -12.44 16.74 -2.97
C GLN A 175 -11.91 15.52 -3.73
N ILE A 176 -10.69 15.08 -3.43
CA ILE A 176 -10.01 14.00 -4.18
C ILE A 176 -10.06 12.66 -3.44
N GLU A 177 -9.94 12.67 -2.11
CA GLU A 177 -10.01 11.50 -1.22
C GLU A 177 -11.35 11.48 -0.45
N CYS A 178 -12.46 11.61 -1.13
CA CYS A 178 -13.79 12.05 -0.70
C CYS A 178 -14.31 11.48 0.64
N GLY A 179 -14.00 10.23 0.97
CA GLY A 179 -14.48 9.56 2.20
C GLY A 179 -13.40 9.32 3.24
N ALA A 180 -12.15 9.71 2.97
CA ALA A 180 -11.06 9.55 3.92
C ALA A 180 -11.02 10.71 4.93
N ILE A 181 -10.46 10.48 6.13
CA ILE A 181 -10.23 11.55 7.09
C ILE A 181 -9.23 12.57 6.54
N SER A 182 -9.35 13.83 6.99
CA SER A 182 -8.49 14.91 6.48
C SER A 182 -6.99 14.70 6.79
N PRO A 183 -6.09 15.26 6.00
CA PRO A 183 -4.65 15.26 6.29
C PRO A 183 -4.31 15.75 7.69
N SER A 184 -4.91 16.83 8.15
CA SER A 184 -4.70 17.40 9.50
C SER A 184 -5.00 16.36 10.60
N ARG A 185 -6.08 15.59 10.46
CA ARG A 185 -6.44 14.51 11.38
C ARG A 185 -5.45 13.34 11.29
N ARG A 186 -4.96 13.01 10.08
CA ARG A 186 -3.91 11.98 9.92
C ARG A 186 -2.63 12.40 10.62
N PHE A 187 -2.19 13.66 10.48
CA PHE A 187 -0.99 14.18 11.16
C PHE A 187 -1.16 14.18 12.68
N ALA A 188 -2.33 14.54 13.20
CA ALA A 188 -2.62 14.46 14.62
C ALA A 188 -2.51 13.01 15.15
N ALA A 189 -3.09 12.05 14.42
CA ALA A 189 -3.00 10.64 14.79
C ALA A 189 -1.57 10.10 14.70
N ILE A 190 -0.80 10.47 13.68
CA ILE A 190 0.64 10.13 13.57
C ILE A 190 1.39 10.61 14.81
N LYS A 191 1.15 11.86 15.21
CA LYS A 191 1.80 12.46 16.40
C LYS A 191 1.54 11.66 17.67
N GLU A 192 0.30 11.26 17.90
CA GLU A 192 -0.05 10.47 19.09
C GLU A 192 0.52 9.03 19.02
N LEU A 193 0.47 8.39 17.85
CA LEU A 193 1.05 7.06 17.63
C LEU A 193 2.58 7.08 17.79
N SER A 194 3.25 8.12 17.31
CA SER A 194 4.70 8.30 17.48
C SER A 194 5.08 8.41 18.96
N LYS A 195 4.30 9.12 19.78
CA LYS A 195 4.49 9.18 21.25
C LYS A 195 4.35 7.82 21.93
N LEU A 196 3.53 6.92 21.38
CA LEU A 196 3.40 5.53 21.84
C LEU A 196 4.56 4.64 21.39
N GLY A 197 5.51 5.16 20.63
CA GLY A 197 6.68 4.44 20.14
C GLY A 197 6.53 3.77 18.78
N PHE A 198 5.39 3.95 18.09
CA PHE A 198 5.25 3.43 16.74
C PHE A 198 6.16 4.17 15.75
N LYS A 199 6.83 3.39 14.90
CA LYS A 199 7.56 3.91 13.75
C LYS A 199 6.60 4.00 12.57
N ILE A 200 6.40 5.20 12.02
CA ILE A 200 5.36 5.45 11.03
C ILE A 200 5.98 5.92 9.73
N THR A 201 5.72 5.17 8.67
CA THR A 201 6.01 5.56 7.29
C THR A 201 4.84 6.35 6.73
N VAL A 202 5.07 7.55 6.18
CA VAL A 202 4.03 8.28 5.47
C VAL A 202 4.13 8.01 3.97
N ARG A 203 3.03 7.52 3.38
CA ARG A 203 2.95 7.21 1.95
C ARG A 203 2.39 8.39 1.16
N ILE A 204 3.27 9.13 0.48
CA ILE A 204 2.87 10.16 -0.49
C ILE A 204 2.61 9.47 -1.84
N GLN A 205 1.57 8.67 -1.90
CA GLN A 205 1.18 7.89 -3.09
C GLN A 205 -0.29 8.17 -3.46
N PRO A 206 -0.46 8.90 -4.59
CA PRO A 206 0.56 9.43 -5.48
C PRO A 206 1.06 10.83 -5.10
N PHE A 207 2.26 11.23 -5.56
CA PHE A 207 2.53 12.64 -5.79
C PHE A 207 1.90 13.09 -7.11
N ILE A 208 1.42 14.34 -7.17
CA ILE A 208 0.69 14.89 -8.32
C ILE A 208 1.32 16.22 -8.73
N LEU A 209 1.97 16.23 -9.90
CA LEU A 209 2.61 17.43 -10.42
C LEU A 209 1.60 18.37 -11.10
N PRO A 210 1.77 19.69 -10.98
CA PRO A 210 2.78 20.46 -10.23
C PRO A 210 2.40 20.71 -8.77
N TYR A 211 1.26 20.22 -8.30
CA TYR A 211 0.79 20.44 -6.91
C TYR A 211 1.84 20.01 -5.87
N SER A 212 2.34 18.79 -6.01
CA SER A 212 3.28 18.22 -5.04
C SER A 212 4.60 19.00 -4.96
N GLU A 213 5.08 19.57 -6.08
CA GLU A 213 6.25 20.44 -6.08
C GLU A 213 6.00 21.72 -5.25
N LYS A 214 4.84 22.36 -5.44
CA LYS A 214 4.48 23.59 -4.76
C LYS A 214 4.39 23.45 -3.24
N VAL A 215 3.97 22.28 -2.77
CA VAL A 215 3.74 22.05 -1.33
C VAL A 215 4.84 21.22 -0.66
N ALA A 216 5.82 20.73 -1.41
CA ALA A 216 6.82 19.77 -0.93
C ALA A 216 7.49 20.20 0.38
N ASP A 217 8.03 21.41 0.45
CA ASP A 217 8.74 21.92 1.63
C ASP A 217 7.82 21.95 2.86
N ARG A 218 6.65 22.55 2.74
CA ARG A 218 5.66 22.60 3.82
C ARG A 218 5.23 21.19 4.24
N PHE A 219 4.99 20.32 3.27
CA PHE A 219 4.50 18.98 3.54
C PHE A 219 5.54 18.15 4.31
N ILE A 220 6.78 18.08 3.82
CA ILE A 220 7.84 17.28 4.46
C ILE A 220 8.19 17.86 5.85
N LYS A 221 8.17 19.18 6.01
CA LYS A 221 8.28 19.81 7.33
C LYS A 221 7.19 19.33 8.29
N THR A 222 5.93 19.33 7.85
CA THR A 222 4.80 18.84 8.65
C THR A 222 4.96 17.38 9.04
N LEU A 223 5.48 16.52 8.15
CA LEU A 223 5.75 15.11 8.46
C LEU A 223 6.79 14.97 9.58
N SER A 224 7.86 15.75 9.53
CA SER A 224 8.86 15.78 10.60
C SER A 224 8.25 16.25 11.93
N GLU A 225 7.47 17.33 11.91
CA GLU A 225 6.84 17.93 13.11
C GLU A 225 5.80 17.01 13.77
N CYS A 226 5.12 16.16 12.99
CA CYS A 226 4.17 15.18 13.52
C CYS A 226 4.84 13.87 13.98
N GLY A 227 6.16 13.73 13.84
CA GLY A 227 6.90 12.57 14.32
C GLY A 227 6.84 11.36 13.37
N ALA A 228 6.60 11.57 12.09
CA ALA A 228 6.83 10.53 11.10
C ALA A 228 8.31 10.09 11.14
N TRP A 229 8.56 8.81 10.98
CA TRP A 229 9.93 8.27 10.96
C TRP A 229 10.56 8.44 9.58
N ASP A 230 9.79 8.12 8.57
CA ASP A 230 10.17 8.20 7.17
C ASP A 230 8.96 8.50 6.28
N PHE A 231 9.22 8.67 5.00
CA PHE A 231 8.16 8.70 3.99
C PHE A 231 8.58 8.02 2.69
N GLU A 232 7.58 7.55 1.97
CA GLU A 232 7.77 6.96 0.66
C GLU A 232 6.88 7.64 -0.39
N THR A 233 7.27 7.56 -1.66
CA THR A 233 6.50 8.19 -2.72
C THR A 233 6.50 7.40 -4.03
N GLU A 234 5.42 7.58 -4.79
CA GLU A 234 5.27 7.11 -6.16
C GLU A 234 4.48 8.14 -6.96
N GLY A 235 4.81 8.33 -8.25
CA GLY A 235 4.09 9.27 -9.10
C GLY A 235 2.68 8.80 -9.46
N LEU A 236 1.79 9.75 -9.76
CA LEU A 236 0.44 9.45 -10.23
C LEU A 236 0.47 8.52 -11.45
N LYS A 237 -0.35 7.49 -11.39
CA LYS A 237 -0.64 6.56 -12.48
C LYS A 237 -2.14 6.59 -12.77
N MET A 238 -2.50 6.80 -14.00
CA MET A 238 -3.91 6.82 -14.43
C MET A 238 -4.08 5.97 -15.68
N ARG A 239 -5.02 5.06 -15.65
CA ARG A 239 -5.31 4.22 -16.80
C ARG A 239 -5.73 5.06 -18.00
N VAL A 240 -5.17 4.76 -19.18
CA VAL A 240 -5.54 5.42 -20.44
C VAL A 240 -6.81 4.78 -20.95
N THR A 241 -7.92 5.48 -20.80
CA THR A 241 -9.20 5.06 -21.38
C THR A 241 -9.93 6.26 -22.00
N SER A 242 -10.86 5.99 -22.90
CA SER A 242 -11.76 7.00 -23.49
C SER A 242 -13.09 7.10 -22.72
N SER A 243 -13.21 6.43 -21.57
CA SER A 243 -14.47 6.35 -20.83
C SER A 243 -14.92 7.72 -20.29
N LEU A 244 -16.22 7.97 -20.31
CA LEU A 244 -16.82 9.15 -19.69
C LEU A 244 -16.44 9.26 -18.20
N LYS A 245 -16.39 8.13 -17.50
CA LYS A 245 -16.04 8.04 -16.09
C LYS A 245 -14.64 8.62 -15.81
N GLU A 246 -13.66 8.26 -16.64
CA GLU A 246 -12.28 8.75 -16.47
C GLU A 246 -12.17 10.24 -16.74
N ARG A 247 -12.85 10.73 -17.79
CA ARG A 247 -12.91 12.17 -18.06
C ARG A 247 -13.50 12.96 -16.89
N LEU A 248 -14.53 12.43 -16.25
CA LEU A 248 -15.13 13.04 -15.05
C LEU A 248 -14.16 13.04 -13.85
N ILE A 249 -13.34 12.00 -13.69
CA ILE A 249 -12.30 11.95 -12.64
C ILE A 249 -11.27 13.05 -12.87
N TYR A 250 -10.72 13.16 -14.08
CA TYR A 250 -9.76 14.23 -14.41
C TYR A 250 -10.38 15.62 -14.25
N LYS A 251 -11.67 15.79 -14.60
CA LYS A 251 -12.39 17.05 -14.38
C LYS A 251 -12.43 17.41 -12.90
N LYS A 252 -12.88 16.49 -12.05
CA LYS A 252 -12.96 16.71 -10.59
C LYS A 252 -11.59 16.98 -9.96
N MET A 253 -10.55 16.23 -10.38
CA MET A 253 -9.19 16.49 -9.93
C MET A 253 -8.70 17.88 -10.37
N SER A 254 -9.06 18.29 -11.58
CA SER A 254 -8.69 19.61 -12.11
C SER A 254 -9.37 20.77 -11.35
N GLU A 255 -10.65 20.61 -11.01
CA GLU A 255 -11.40 21.55 -10.20
C GLU A 255 -10.78 21.70 -8.79
N ALA A 256 -10.44 20.57 -8.15
CA ALA A 256 -9.82 20.56 -6.84
C ALA A 256 -8.41 21.17 -6.81
N LEU A 257 -7.61 20.93 -7.85
CA LEU A 257 -6.20 21.34 -7.92
C LEU A 257 -5.98 22.70 -8.59
N GLY A 258 -7.01 23.26 -9.23
CA GLY A 258 -6.96 24.58 -9.88
C GLY A 258 -6.19 24.62 -11.21
N TYR A 259 -5.98 23.48 -11.86
CA TYR A 259 -5.36 23.39 -13.20
C TYR A 259 -5.86 22.15 -13.96
N ASN A 260 -5.71 22.16 -15.29
CA ASN A 260 -6.13 21.03 -16.11
C ASN A 260 -5.15 19.84 -15.94
N VAL A 261 -5.47 18.91 -15.05
CA VAL A 261 -4.65 17.73 -14.72
C VAL A 261 -4.41 16.85 -15.95
N LEU A 262 -5.44 16.61 -16.77
CA LEU A 262 -5.31 15.77 -17.96
C LEU A 262 -4.39 16.41 -19.01
N ALA A 263 -4.55 17.72 -19.28
CA ALA A 263 -3.69 18.42 -20.22
C ALA A 263 -2.22 18.44 -19.75
N TYR A 264 -1.99 18.74 -18.46
CA TYR A 264 -0.67 18.70 -17.88
C TYR A 264 -0.04 17.31 -18.01
N PHE A 265 -0.81 16.28 -17.64
CA PHE A 265 -0.35 14.90 -17.66
C PHE A 265 -0.14 14.35 -19.08
N LYS A 266 -0.90 14.81 -20.06
CA LYS A 266 -0.64 14.51 -21.50
C LYS A 266 0.64 15.15 -22.01
N LYS A 267 0.93 16.39 -21.58
CA LYS A 267 2.12 17.13 -22.00
C LYS A 267 3.40 16.55 -21.40
N ARG A 268 3.38 16.13 -20.15
CA ARG A 268 4.57 15.72 -19.36
C ARG A 268 4.67 14.21 -19.18
N GLY A 269 3.57 13.48 -19.37
CA GLY A 269 3.53 12.04 -19.14
C GLY A 269 3.79 11.22 -20.40
N ILE A 270 4.17 9.98 -20.15
CA ILE A 270 4.29 8.91 -21.16
C ILE A 270 3.21 7.85 -20.93
N ILE A 271 3.00 6.97 -21.88
CA ILE A 271 2.12 5.80 -21.75
C ILE A 271 3.00 4.57 -21.54
N GLU A 272 2.77 3.87 -20.46
CA GLU A 272 3.51 2.66 -20.07
C GLU A 272 2.55 1.61 -19.49
N GLY A 273 2.56 0.39 -20.06
CA GLY A 273 1.69 -0.69 -19.61
C GLY A 273 0.18 -0.40 -19.68
N GLY A 274 -0.24 0.55 -20.52
CA GLY A 274 -1.64 0.99 -20.60
C GLY A 274 -2.02 2.09 -19.61
N ASP A 275 -1.08 2.53 -18.78
CA ASP A 275 -1.26 3.65 -17.87
C ASP A 275 -0.49 4.88 -18.37
N ARG A 276 -1.03 6.07 -18.08
CA ARG A 276 -0.28 7.31 -18.17
C ARG A 276 0.49 7.51 -16.90
N VAL A 277 1.79 7.76 -17.01
CA VAL A 277 2.73 8.00 -15.91
C VAL A 277 3.58 9.23 -16.22
N TYR A 278 4.17 9.86 -15.22
CA TYR A 278 5.13 10.95 -15.46
C TYR A 278 6.39 10.43 -16.16
N SER A 279 7.04 11.29 -16.93
CA SER A 279 8.33 10.98 -17.54
C SER A 279 9.38 10.66 -16.48
N ALA A 280 10.43 9.93 -16.86
CA ALA A 280 11.55 9.64 -15.97
C ALA A 280 12.23 10.92 -15.47
N GLU A 281 12.29 11.97 -16.29
CA GLU A 281 12.85 13.28 -15.93
C GLU A 281 12.04 13.94 -14.82
N ASP A 282 10.72 14.05 -14.99
CA ASP A 282 9.82 14.64 -13.97
C ASP A 282 9.86 13.88 -12.65
N LYS A 283 9.89 12.54 -12.73
CA LYS A 283 10.01 11.70 -11.55
C LYS A 283 11.34 11.95 -10.82
N ARG A 284 12.48 11.97 -11.54
CA ARG A 284 13.79 12.24 -10.93
C ARG A 284 13.85 13.63 -10.30
N SER A 285 13.30 14.65 -10.95
CA SER A 285 13.21 16.00 -10.39
C SER A 285 12.50 16.00 -9.04
N MET A 286 11.31 15.38 -8.98
CA MET A 286 10.54 15.31 -7.74
C MET A 286 11.24 14.47 -6.66
N LEU A 287 11.83 13.34 -7.03
CA LEU A 287 12.56 12.49 -6.10
C LEU A 287 13.81 13.20 -5.55
N SER A 288 14.52 13.99 -6.37
CA SER A 288 15.65 14.81 -5.92
C SER A 288 15.19 15.87 -4.92
N THR A 289 14.07 16.53 -5.18
CA THR A 289 13.45 17.48 -4.24
C THR A 289 13.14 16.81 -2.91
N TYR A 290 12.49 15.64 -2.93
CA TYR A 290 12.17 14.90 -1.71
C TYR A 290 13.41 14.41 -0.97
N THR A 291 14.44 13.97 -1.68
CA THR A 291 15.74 13.58 -1.06
C THR A 291 16.39 14.76 -0.34
N TYR A 292 16.40 15.94 -0.96
CA TYR A 292 16.90 17.16 -0.33
C TYR A 292 16.10 17.54 0.92
N LEU A 293 14.77 17.55 0.82
CA LEU A 293 13.89 17.91 1.93
C LEU A 293 13.92 16.90 3.08
N ALA A 294 14.06 15.61 2.76
CA ALA A 294 14.24 14.57 3.77
C ALA A 294 15.48 14.86 4.64
N LYS A 295 16.64 15.17 4.00
CA LYS A 295 17.86 15.58 4.71
C LYS A 295 17.66 16.86 5.52
N LYS A 296 16.98 17.86 4.93
CA LYS A 296 16.71 19.16 5.57
C LYS A 296 15.92 19.00 6.86
N TYR A 297 14.95 18.11 6.89
CA TYR A 297 14.03 17.91 8.02
C TYR A 297 14.32 16.65 8.85
N GLY A 298 15.43 15.96 8.62
CA GLY A 298 15.86 14.81 9.42
C GLY A 298 15.02 13.55 9.24
N LEU A 299 14.37 13.38 8.07
CA LEU A 299 13.58 12.20 7.73
C LEU A 299 14.37 11.26 6.80
N LYS A 300 14.03 9.97 6.83
CA LYS A 300 14.41 9.05 5.76
C LYS A 300 13.39 9.16 4.62
N PHE A 301 13.84 8.87 3.41
CA PHE A 301 12.99 8.88 2.22
C PHE A 301 13.21 7.63 1.37
N PHE A 302 12.12 7.00 0.94
CA PHE A 302 12.15 5.82 0.10
C PHE A 302 11.41 6.04 -1.21
N ASN A 303 12.01 5.60 -2.30
CA ASN A 303 11.38 5.64 -3.61
C ASN A 303 10.55 4.36 -3.85
N ALA A 304 9.24 4.52 -3.97
CA ALA A 304 8.32 3.42 -4.29
C ALA A 304 8.08 3.24 -5.79
N ASP A 305 8.62 4.10 -6.65
CA ASP A 305 8.45 3.99 -8.10
C ASP A 305 9.29 2.84 -8.67
N ASN A 306 8.64 1.86 -9.28
CA ASN A 306 9.28 0.68 -9.83
C ASN A 306 10.03 0.91 -11.14
N LEU A 307 9.89 2.09 -11.73
CA LEU A 307 10.44 2.46 -13.04
C LEU A 307 11.68 3.35 -12.92
N ILE A 308 11.95 3.84 -11.72
CA ILE A 308 13.11 4.69 -11.43
C ILE A 308 14.08 3.91 -10.56
N ASP A 309 15.36 4.13 -10.83
CA ASP A 309 16.47 3.55 -10.09
C ASP A 309 16.32 3.77 -8.57
N SER A 310 16.55 2.73 -7.79
CA SER A 310 16.52 2.73 -6.33
C SER A 310 17.54 3.67 -5.67
N ARG A 311 18.49 4.22 -6.43
CA ARG A 311 19.46 5.22 -5.96
C ARG A 311 18.83 6.55 -5.52
N TYR A 312 17.57 6.80 -5.92
CA TYR A 312 16.82 7.95 -5.42
C TYR A 312 16.14 7.56 -4.11
N GLY A 313 16.60 8.11 -3.02
CA GLY A 313 16.13 7.83 -1.67
C GLY A 313 17.23 7.26 -0.77
N CYS A 314 16.91 7.05 0.50
CA CYS A 314 17.90 6.62 1.52
C CYS A 314 18.03 5.09 1.64
N GLY A 315 17.45 4.34 0.73
CA GLY A 315 17.47 2.87 0.84
C GLY A 315 16.32 2.20 0.10
N CYS A 316 16.14 0.99 0.37
CA CYS A 316 15.48 0.01 -0.45
C CYS A 316 14.13 -0.45 0.11
N GLU A 317 13.80 -0.10 1.34
CA GLU A 317 12.61 -0.56 2.02
C GLU A 317 11.49 0.46 1.97
N CYS A 318 10.62 0.32 0.98
CA CYS A 318 9.53 1.27 0.74
C CYS A 318 8.28 1.06 1.60
N CYS A 319 8.28 0.19 2.58
CA CYS A 319 7.06 -0.14 3.34
C CYS A 319 7.30 -0.21 4.86
N GLY A 320 8.40 0.39 5.36
CA GLY A 320 8.74 0.34 6.77
C GLY A 320 9.09 -1.07 7.28
N THR A 321 9.52 -1.97 6.39
CA THR A 321 9.85 -3.35 6.78
C THR A 321 11.09 -3.42 7.66
N GLU A 322 11.93 -2.39 7.67
CA GLU A 322 13.10 -2.28 8.55
C GLU A 322 12.74 -2.37 10.05
N PHE A 323 11.48 -2.12 10.40
CA PHE A 323 11.00 -2.20 11.78
C PHE A 323 10.50 -3.59 12.17
N LEU A 324 10.33 -4.48 11.21
CA LEU A 324 9.79 -5.81 11.44
C LEU A 324 10.88 -6.78 11.88
N ARG A 325 10.55 -7.64 12.85
CA ARG A 325 11.45 -8.64 13.39
C ARG A 325 11.28 -9.98 12.68
N ASN A 326 12.37 -10.74 12.59
CA ASN A 326 12.36 -12.13 12.13
C ASN A 326 11.55 -12.34 10.84
N HIS A 327 11.75 -11.47 9.85
CA HIS A 327 11.08 -11.56 8.56
C HIS A 327 12.08 -11.82 7.44
N LYS A 328 11.55 -12.32 6.32
CA LYS A 328 12.26 -12.43 5.05
C LYS A 328 11.56 -11.59 4.01
N ILE A 329 12.28 -11.14 3.02
CA ILE A 329 11.72 -10.50 1.83
C ILE A 329 11.65 -11.49 0.67
N TRP A 330 10.77 -11.22 -0.26
CA TRP A 330 10.63 -12.03 -1.45
C TRP A 330 11.78 -11.75 -2.43
N GLY A 331 12.77 -12.62 -2.44
CA GLY A 331 14.06 -12.42 -3.12
C GLY A 331 13.99 -12.33 -4.65
N GLY A 332 12.90 -12.80 -5.26
CA GLY A 332 12.68 -12.71 -6.70
C GLY A 332 12.23 -11.35 -7.21
N SER A 333 11.99 -10.38 -6.36
CA SER A 333 11.55 -9.05 -6.78
C SER A 333 12.70 -8.20 -7.34
N LYS A 334 12.39 -7.28 -8.27
CA LYS A 334 13.36 -6.28 -8.78
C LYS A 334 14.01 -5.48 -7.65
N ARG A 335 13.27 -5.20 -6.59
CA ARG A 335 13.77 -4.44 -5.44
C ARG A 335 14.72 -5.25 -4.59
N ALA A 336 14.41 -6.52 -4.32
CA ALA A 336 15.33 -7.39 -3.60
C ALA A 336 16.67 -7.56 -4.34
N LEU A 337 16.62 -7.64 -5.68
CA LEU A 337 17.83 -7.66 -6.51
C LEU A 337 18.61 -6.33 -6.43
N ALA A 338 17.91 -5.20 -6.49
CA ALA A 338 18.53 -3.88 -6.34
C ALA A 338 19.19 -3.70 -4.97
N PHE A 339 18.64 -4.29 -3.91
CA PHE A 339 19.21 -4.30 -2.56
C PHE A 339 20.52 -5.06 -2.50
N LYS A 340 20.56 -6.22 -3.13
CA LYS A 340 21.78 -7.00 -3.28
C LYS A 340 22.85 -6.20 -4.04
N ASP A 341 22.46 -5.62 -5.17
CA ASP A 341 23.39 -4.92 -6.06
C ASP A 341 23.90 -3.60 -5.44
N SER A 342 23.13 -2.97 -4.55
CA SER A 342 23.55 -1.79 -3.78
C SER A 342 24.38 -2.10 -2.53
N GLY A 343 24.54 -3.39 -2.17
CA GLY A 343 25.18 -3.81 -0.94
C GLY A 343 24.36 -3.58 0.33
N ALA A 344 23.10 -3.14 0.21
CA ALA A 344 22.20 -2.95 1.35
C ALA A 344 21.78 -4.28 2.00
N ILE A 345 21.87 -5.38 1.24
CA ILE A 345 21.74 -6.76 1.74
C ILE A 345 22.99 -7.54 1.31
N SER A 346 23.61 -8.26 2.21
CA SER A 346 24.73 -9.15 1.86
C SER A 346 24.27 -10.26 0.92
N SER A 347 25.19 -10.81 0.11
CA SER A 347 24.89 -11.94 -0.76
C SER A 347 24.42 -13.17 0.03
N GLU A 348 24.86 -13.32 1.27
CA GLU A 348 24.43 -14.39 2.16
C GLU A 348 22.99 -14.17 2.67
N GLU A 349 22.65 -12.94 3.10
CA GLU A 349 21.29 -12.58 3.49
C GLU A 349 20.31 -12.69 2.33
N PHE A 350 20.72 -12.26 1.13
CA PHE A 350 19.93 -12.43 -0.08
C PHE A 350 19.70 -13.92 -0.40
N GLY A 351 20.70 -14.77 -0.23
CA GLY A 351 20.58 -16.22 -0.37
C GLY A 351 19.58 -16.83 0.61
N LYS A 352 19.53 -16.32 1.85
CA LYS A 352 18.53 -16.71 2.86
C LYS A 352 17.12 -16.20 2.53
N CYS A 353 17.02 -15.12 1.77
CA CYS A 353 15.75 -14.51 1.35
C CYS A 353 15.13 -15.16 0.10
N LEU A 354 15.88 -15.99 -0.63
CA LEU A 354 15.40 -16.65 -1.85
C LEU A 354 14.38 -17.74 -1.52
N VAL A 355 13.11 -17.34 -1.56
CA VAL A 355 12.03 -18.29 -1.74
C VAL A 355 12.08 -18.79 -3.18
N ASN A 356 12.16 -20.09 -3.38
CA ASN A 356 12.37 -20.72 -4.68
C ASN A 356 11.18 -20.48 -5.61
N PHE A 357 11.27 -19.45 -6.45
CA PHE A 357 10.20 -18.85 -7.24
C PHE A 357 9.73 -19.69 -8.42
N THR A 358 10.58 -20.61 -8.85
CA THR A 358 10.45 -21.25 -10.16
C THR A 358 9.25 -22.17 -10.33
N ARG A 359 8.60 -22.57 -9.24
CA ARG A 359 7.45 -23.49 -9.27
C ARG A 359 6.07 -22.82 -9.19
N ASN A 360 5.97 -21.53 -8.81
CA ASN A 360 4.69 -20.87 -8.55
C ASN A 360 4.16 -19.98 -9.68
N THR A 361 4.82 -19.91 -10.81
CA THR A 361 4.46 -19.03 -11.93
C THR A 361 3.16 -19.40 -12.63
N ASN A 362 2.71 -20.64 -12.50
CA ASN A 362 1.51 -21.13 -13.19
C ASN A 362 0.20 -20.52 -12.69
N LYS A 363 0.14 -20.01 -11.45
CA LYS A 363 -1.09 -19.44 -10.88
C LYS A 363 -1.44 -18.07 -11.45
N HIS A 364 -0.47 -17.37 -12.07
CA HIS A 364 -0.64 -16.04 -12.65
C HIS A 364 -0.45 -16.00 -14.16
N ASN A 365 -0.58 -17.13 -14.85
CA ASN A 365 -0.38 -17.26 -16.30
C ASN A 365 1.00 -16.76 -16.81
N LEU A 366 1.97 -16.61 -15.93
CA LEU A 366 3.34 -16.28 -16.31
C LEU A 366 4.14 -17.58 -16.49
N THR A 367 4.67 -17.79 -17.67
CA THR A 367 5.58 -18.93 -17.91
C THR A 367 6.94 -18.67 -17.24
N ILE A 368 7.66 -19.73 -16.90
CA ILE A 368 9.05 -19.65 -16.42
C ILE A 368 9.92 -18.83 -17.37
N ALA A 369 9.64 -18.92 -18.70
CA ALA A 369 10.33 -18.14 -19.72
C ALA A 369 10.03 -16.65 -19.61
N GLN A 370 8.79 -16.23 -19.26
CA GLN A 370 8.43 -14.82 -19.08
C GLN A 370 9.09 -14.26 -17.82
N VAL A 371 9.07 -15.02 -16.72
CA VAL A 371 9.78 -14.65 -15.49
C VAL A 371 11.28 -14.56 -15.76
N SER A 372 11.89 -15.56 -16.42
CA SER A 372 13.31 -15.55 -16.78
C SER A 372 13.68 -14.37 -17.70
N ARG A 373 12.80 -13.96 -18.63
CA ARG A 373 13.04 -12.78 -19.47
C ARG A 373 13.00 -11.50 -18.64
N MET A 374 12.08 -11.36 -17.67
CA MET A 374 12.03 -10.24 -16.75
C MET A 374 13.33 -10.12 -15.93
N TYR A 375 13.97 -11.23 -15.60
CA TYR A 375 15.27 -11.24 -14.92
C TYR A 375 16.47 -11.03 -15.85
N LYS A 376 16.41 -11.48 -17.12
CA LYS A 376 17.51 -11.33 -18.07
C LYS A 376 17.65 -9.92 -18.63
N VAL A 377 16.56 -9.19 -18.78
CA VAL A 377 16.54 -7.78 -19.27
C VAL A 377 17.26 -6.82 -18.32
N ASN A 378 17.44 -7.18 -17.06
CA ASN A 378 18.09 -6.36 -16.04
C ASN A 378 19.58 -6.72 -15.82
N ARG A 379 20.20 -7.56 -16.65
CA ARG A 379 21.63 -7.91 -16.59
C ARG A 379 22.48 -7.25 -17.68
N LYS A 380 21.90 -6.26 -18.43
CA LYS A 380 22.66 -5.43 -19.39
C LYS A 380 22.73 -4.00 -18.92
#